data_914f0377b0c032b320034b8a1fba7742
#
_entry.id   914f0377b0c032b320034b8a1fba7742
#
_cell.length_a   1.000
_cell.length_b   1.000
_cell.length_c   1.000
_cell.angle_alpha   90.00
_cell.angle_beta   90.00
_cell.angle_gamma   90.00
#
_symmetry.space_group_name_H-M   'P 1'
#
loop_
_entity.id
_entity.type
_entity.pdbx_description
1 polymer ?
#
loop_
_entity_poly.entity_id
_entity_poly.type
_entity_poly.pdbx_seq_one_letter_code
_entity_poly.pdbx_strand_id
1 'polypeptide(L)'
;MKLKEILSGIEILKTNVDMETEIASVAYDSRKVTSGSLFVAITGFASDGNRFIPMALEKGAVAVVTAKEPEGDIPYVLVKSDRLALALIGGNYYNHPVQDLTLIGVTGTNGKTSVTLLLKQLLEKVLGAKVGLIGTMSNLIGELELPTERTTPESFELQGLFAQMRDAGCQFVVMEVSSHAIALERVGGVTFDVAAFTNLTEDHLDFHKTMEHYCDTKAELFARCGKAVGNLDDEWFERITAKAACDVLTTSARGFADLHAENLELKSDGICFDAVHQGKTVQVSLPIPGKFTVYNALTVLGIALQLGISLEDGAAALRNAVGVKGRVEVVPTPGQPYTVLIDYAHTPDGLENVLSSVRGFCKGRLIAVFGCGGDRDPIKRPIMGKIGVQLADYAVITSDNPRTEQPMAIISDILKGVDESLGQYTVVEDRRKAIRYAMDIAQKDDIIVLAGKGHETYQEINGVKHHLDEREEVVAHLVELRN
;
A
#
# COMPACT_ATOMS: atom_id res chain seq x y z
N MET A 1 -5.30 -26.34 -22.37
CA MET A 1 -4.98 -25.33 -23.42
C MET A 1 -3.74 -25.78 -24.18
N LYS A 2 -3.69 -25.44 -25.48
CA LYS A 2 -2.48 -25.71 -26.26
C LYS A 2 -1.39 -24.68 -26.01
N LEU A 3 -0.12 -25.10 -26.09
CA LEU A 3 1.04 -24.25 -25.84
C LEU A 3 1.02 -22.98 -26.73
N LYS A 4 0.65 -23.11 -28.01
CA LYS A 4 0.52 -21.97 -28.93
C LYS A 4 -0.51 -20.92 -28.49
N GLU A 5 -1.59 -21.33 -27.82
CA GLU A 5 -2.62 -20.44 -27.29
C GLU A 5 -2.08 -19.66 -26.09
N ILE A 6 -1.39 -20.36 -25.18
CA ILE A 6 -0.78 -19.77 -23.99
C ILE A 6 0.35 -18.80 -24.35
N LEU A 7 1.09 -19.07 -25.42
CA LEU A 7 2.21 -18.24 -25.90
C LEU A 7 1.81 -17.20 -26.95
N SER A 8 0.51 -17.01 -27.19
CA SER A 8 0.03 -16.02 -28.16
C SER A 8 0.55 -14.61 -27.82
N GLY A 9 1.07 -13.89 -28.81
CA GLY A 9 1.61 -12.54 -28.65
C GLY A 9 2.98 -12.45 -27.99
N ILE A 10 3.63 -13.57 -27.65
CA ILE A 10 4.96 -13.61 -27.06
C ILE A 10 6.00 -13.82 -28.16
N GLU A 11 7.05 -12.98 -28.17
CA GLU A 11 8.19 -13.14 -29.09
C GLU A 11 9.03 -14.36 -28.68
N ILE A 12 8.95 -15.43 -29.50
CA ILE A 12 9.70 -16.66 -29.29
C ILE A 12 11.00 -16.58 -30.11
N LEU A 13 12.15 -16.67 -29.44
CA LEU A 13 13.47 -16.66 -30.08
C LEU A 13 13.85 -18.05 -30.60
N LYS A 14 13.54 -19.10 -29.86
CA LYS A 14 13.84 -20.49 -30.19
C LYS A 14 12.93 -21.44 -29.41
N THR A 15 12.58 -22.57 -30.00
CA THR A 15 11.88 -23.66 -29.30
C THR A 15 12.19 -25.00 -29.92
N ASN A 16 12.17 -26.07 -29.11
CA ASN A 16 12.20 -27.45 -29.51
C ASN A 16 10.93 -28.22 -29.09
N VAL A 17 9.91 -27.48 -28.61
CA VAL A 17 8.63 -28.07 -28.15
C VAL A 17 7.59 -27.96 -29.26
N ASP A 18 6.77 -29.00 -29.42
CA ASP A 18 5.61 -28.93 -30.30
C ASP A 18 4.59 -27.93 -29.74
N MET A 19 4.24 -26.93 -30.53
CA MET A 19 3.28 -25.88 -30.17
C MET A 19 1.84 -26.40 -29.97
N GLU A 20 1.55 -27.63 -30.43
CA GLU A 20 0.27 -28.32 -30.19
C GLU A 20 0.24 -29.06 -28.84
N THR A 21 1.35 -29.03 -28.06
CA THR A 21 1.43 -29.68 -26.73
C THR A 21 0.32 -29.15 -25.82
N GLU A 22 -0.41 -30.06 -25.19
CA GLU A 22 -1.44 -29.73 -24.19
C GLU A 22 -0.80 -29.35 -22.85
N ILE A 23 -1.19 -28.19 -22.35
CA ILE A 23 -0.75 -27.67 -21.06
C ILE A 23 -1.91 -27.75 -20.06
N ALA A 24 -1.69 -28.47 -18.96
CA ALA A 24 -2.67 -28.65 -17.90
C ALA A 24 -2.70 -27.45 -16.91
N SER A 25 -1.52 -26.89 -16.61
CA SER A 25 -1.38 -25.78 -15.67
C SER A 25 -0.12 -24.96 -15.99
N VAL A 26 -0.01 -23.77 -15.39
CA VAL A 26 1.18 -22.92 -15.48
C VAL A 26 1.74 -22.72 -14.07
N ALA A 27 3.07 -22.86 -13.92
CA ALA A 27 3.77 -22.62 -12.68
C ALA A 27 5.08 -21.87 -12.91
N TYR A 28 5.43 -20.96 -12.01
CA TYR A 28 6.75 -20.31 -11.94
C TYR A 28 7.47 -20.62 -10.61
N ASP A 29 6.81 -21.35 -9.72
CA ASP A 29 7.39 -21.96 -8.52
C ASP A 29 7.46 -23.47 -8.74
N SER A 30 8.68 -24.04 -8.77
CA SER A 30 8.90 -25.47 -9.00
C SER A 30 8.21 -26.37 -7.96
N ARG A 31 7.88 -25.84 -6.79
CA ARG A 31 7.13 -26.56 -5.75
C ARG A 31 5.67 -26.80 -6.14
N LYS A 32 5.11 -25.89 -6.96
CA LYS A 32 3.70 -25.91 -7.43
C LYS A 32 3.53 -26.62 -8.77
N VAL A 33 4.61 -27.13 -9.38
CA VAL A 33 4.56 -27.90 -10.64
C VAL A 33 3.84 -29.23 -10.42
N THR A 34 2.97 -29.56 -11.36
CA THR A 34 2.24 -30.83 -11.46
C THR A 34 2.41 -31.43 -12.85
N SER A 35 1.95 -32.67 -13.07
CA SER A 35 2.02 -33.32 -14.39
C SER A 35 1.29 -32.48 -15.46
N GLY A 36 1.94 -32.26 -16.59
CA GLY A 36 1.42 -31.46 -17.70
C GLY A 36 1.59 -29.95 -17.54
N SER A 37 2.34 -29.47 -16.52
CA SER A 37 2.58 -28.04 -16.31
C SER A 37 3.51 -27.44 -17.36
N LEU A 38 3.25 -26.17 -17.73
CA LEU A 38 4.23 -25.26 -18.30
C LEU A 38 4.98 -24.59 -17.15
N PHE A 39 6.28 -24.77 -17.05
CA PHE A 39 7.11 -24.10 -16.04
C PHE A 39 7.75 -22.83 -16.62
N VAL A 40 7.54 -21.67 -16.00
CA VAL A 40 8.20 -20.43 -16.40
C VAL A 40 9.36 -20.15 -15.43
N ALA A 41 10.58 -20.29 -15.92
CA ALA A 41 11.80 -20.13 -15.12
C ALA A 41 12.21 -18.66 -15.06
N ILE A 42 11.56 -17.88 -14.17
CA ILE A 42 11.82 -16.44 -14.05
C ILE A 42 13.15 -16.16 -13.34
N THR A 43 13.89 -15.17 -13.85
CA THR A 43 15.06 -14.63 -13.18
C THR A 43 14.61 -13.72 -12.02
N GLY A 44 14.78 -14.20 -10.79
CA GLY A 44 14.42 -13.50 -9.57
C GLY A 44 15.54 -12.60 -9.06
N PHE A 45 15.18 -11.63 -8.18
CA PHE A 45 16.17 -10.78 -7.52
C PHE A 45 17.04 -11.56 -6.52
N ALA A 46 16.46 -12.45 -5.76
CA ALA A 46 17.16 -13.27 -4.75
C ALA A 46 17.53 -14.69 -5.25
N SER A 47 16.89 -15.19 -6.29
CA SER A 47 17.09 -16.55 -6.79
C SER A 47 16.80 -16.61 -8.28
N ASP A 48 17.61 -17.38 -9.01
CA ASP A 48 17.43 -17.66 -10.44
C ASP A 48 16.56 -18.91 -10.61
N GLY A 49 15.35 -18.74 -11.18
CA GLY A 49 14.40 -19.81 -11.45
C GLY A 49 14.95 -20.93 -12.36
N ASN A 50 15.94 -20.61 -13.19
CA ASN A 50 16.57 -21.59 -14.08
C ASN A 50 17.23 -22.75 -13.30
N ARG A 51 17.67 -22.55 -12.05
CA ARG A 51 18.22 -23.60 -11.18
C ARG A 51 17.20 -24.69 -10.83
N PHE A 52 15.91 -24.38 -10.95
CA PHE A 52 14.82 -25.27 -10.57
C PHE A 52 14.20 -26.02 -11.77
N ILE A 53 14.73 -25.81 -12.99
CA ILE A 53 14.26 -26.51 -14.19
C ILE A 53 14.31 -28.04 -14.00
N PRO A 54 15.42 -28.68 -13.52
CA PRO A 54 15.45 -30.12 -13.31
C PRO A 54 14.33 -30.63 -12.40
N MET A 55 14.11 -29.94 -11.27
CA MET A 55 13.02 -30.25 -10.32
C MET A 55 11.64 -30.13 -10.97
N ALA A 56 11.42 -29.08 -11.79
CA ALA A 56 10.15 -28.90 -12.49
C ALA A 56 9.88 -30.03 -13.48
N LEU A 57 10.89 -30.48 -14.23
CA LEU A 57 10.77 -31.59 -15.15
C LEU A 57 10.51 -32.93 -14.42
N GLU A 58 11.21 -33.19 -13.32
CA GLU A 58 10.99 -34.38 -12.47
C GLU A 58 9.54 -34.42 -11.94
N LYS A 59 8.93 -33.25 -11.67
CA LYS A 59 7.52 -33.14 -11.23
C LYS A 59 6.52 -33.19 -12.38
N GLY A 60 6.97 -33.31 -13.63
CA GLY A 60 6.12 -33.53 -14.79
C GLY A 60 5.79 -32.25 -15.57
N ALA A 61 6.62 -31.21 -15.49
CA ALA A 61 6.55 -30.11 -16.46
C ALA A 61 6.85 -30.65 -17.87
N VAL A 62 5.99 -30.30 -18.83
CA VAL A 62 6.10 -30.76 -20.22
C VAL A 62 6.84 -29.77 -21.12
N ALA A 63 6.99 -28.53 -20.66
CA ALA A 63 7.78 -27.51 -21.34
C ALA A 63 8.25 -26.45 -20.33
N VAL A 64 9.33 -25.76 -20.65
CA VAL A 64 9.92 -24.68 -19.85
C VAL A 64 9.99 -23.39 -20.67
N VAL A 65 9.50 -22.28 -20.16
CA VAL A 65 9.75 -20.94 -20.74
C VAL A 65 10.90 -20.30 -19.97
N THR A 66 11.89 -19.78 -20.68
CA THR A 66 13.11 -19.21 -20.10
C THR A 66 13.70 -18.13 -21.00
N ALA A 67 14.41 -17.15 -20.40
CA ALA A 67 15.20 -16.15 -21.13
C ALA A 67 16.67 -16.58 -21.32
N LYS A 68 17.06 -17.76 -20.80
CA LYS A 68 18.40 -18.35 -20.95
C LYS A 68 18.29 -19.70 -21.62
N GLU A 69 19.06 -19.94 -22.67
CA GLU A 69 19.08 -21.24 -23.32
C GLU A 69 19.57 -22.33 -22.34
N PRO A 70 18.74 -23.33 -22.02
CA PRO A 70 19.12 -24.39 -21.08
C PRO A 70 20.12 -25.36 -21.69
N GLU A 71 20.95 -25.95 -20.85
CA GLU A 71 21.88 -27.02 -21.27
C GLU A 71 21.16 -28.37 -21.30
N GLY A 72 21.52 -29.23 -22.27
CA GLY A 72 20.98 -30.58 -22.39
C GLY A 72 19.70 -30.69 -23.23
N ASP A 73 19.13 -31.90 -23.25
CA ASP A 73 17.90 -32.21 -24.01
C ASP A 73 16.65 -31.86 -23.13
N ILE A 74 16.36 -30.58 -23.01
CA ILE A 74 15.26 -30.04 -22.23
C ILE A 74 14.20 -29.51 -23.19
N PRO A 75 12.88 -29.80 -22.97
CA PRO A 75 11.81 -29.18 -23.75
C PRO A 75 11.65 -27.71 -23.34
N TYR A 76 12.03 -26.75 -24.22
CA TYR A 76 12.02 -25.33 -23.87
C TYR A 76 11.47 -24.41 -24.95
N VAL A 77 11.06 -23.25 -24.50
CA VAL A 77 10.73 -22.06 -25.28
C VAL A 77 11.60 -20.91 -24.80
N LEU A 78 12.51 -20.44 -25.63
CA LEU A 78 13.38 -19.32 -25.34
C LEU A 78 12.69 -18.01 -25.71
N VAL A 79 12.63 -17.09 -24.75
CA VAL A 79 12.00 -15.77 -24.90
C VAL A 79 12.99 -14.66 -24.56
N LYS A 80 12.69 -13.42 -24.96
CA LYS A 80 13.53 -12.26 -24.65
C LYS A 80 13.48 -11.87 -23.18
N SER A 81 12.31 -11.96 -22.55
CA SER A 81 12.07 -11.64 -21.15
C SER A 81 11.15 -12.71 -20.54
N ASP A 82 11.66 -13.45 -19.57
CA ASP A 82 10.91 -14.47 -18.84
C ASP A 82 9.77 -13.86 -18.00
N ARG A 83 10.01 -12.69 -17.42
CA ARG A 83 9.00 -11.97 -16.61
C ARG A 83 7.86 -11.41 -17.44
N LEU A 84 8.17 -10.74 -18.56
CA LEU A 84 7.13 -10.28 -19.48
C LEU A 84 6.36 -11.46 -20.08
N ALA A 85 7.07 -12.56 -20.40
CA ALA A 85 6.44 -13.78 -20.88
C ALA A 85 5.46 -14.34 -19.84
N LEU A 86 5.84 -14.40 -18.53
CA LEU A 86 4.94 -14.84 -17.46
C LEU A 86 3.68 -13.97 -17.37
N ALA A 87 3.82 -12.66 -17.52
CA ALA A 87 2.69 -11.73 -17.50
C ALA A 87 1.71 -11.97 -18.65
N LEU A 88 2.24 -12.12 -19.88
CA LEU A 88 1.43 -12.38 -21.08
C LEU A 88 0.81 -13.79 -21.04
N ILE A 89 1.57 -14.79 -20.58
CA ILE A 89 1.07 -16.16 -20.33
C ILE A 89 -0.11 -16.12 -19.36
N GLY A 90 -0.02 -15.35 -18.27
CA GLY A 90 -1.11 -15.19 -17.33
C GLY A 90 -2.34 -14.59 -17.99
N GLY A 91 -2.19 -13.53 -18.78
CA GLY A 91 -3.27 -12.93 -19.55
C GLY A 91 -3.97 -13.93 -20.48
N ASN A 92 -3.18 -14.67 -21.26
CA ASN A 92 -3.71 -15.70 -22.16
C ASN A 92 -4.39 -16.84 -21.42
N TYR A 93 -3.76 -17.35 -20.36
CA TYR A 93 -4.26 -18.48 -19.57
C TYR A 93 -5.62 -18.17 -18.91
N TYR A 94 -5.81 -16.95 -18.42
CA TYR A 94 -7.04 -16.48 -17.77
C TYR A 94 -8.00 -15.76 -18.74
N ASN A 95 -7.77 -15.87 -20.05
CA ASN A 95 -8.63 -15.29 -21.10
C ASN A 95 -8.78 -13.76 -20.96
N HIS A 96 -7.64 -13.07 -20.83
CA HIS A 96 -7.54 -11.60 -20.84
C HIS A 96 -8.51 -10.87 -19.90
N PRO A 97 -8.54 -11.20 -18.59
CA PRO A 97 -9.59 -10.73 -17.68
C PRO A 97 -9.67 -9.21 -17.56
N VAL A 98 -8.59 -8.49 -17.81
CA VAL A 98 -8.55 -7.02 -17.73
C VAL A 98 -9.38 -6.34 -18.80
N GLN A 99 -9.75 -7.02 -19.90
CA GLN A 99 -10.57 -6.43 -20.97
C GLN A 99 -12.02 -6.18 -20.53
N ASP A 100 -12.48 -6.90 -19.52
CA ASP A 100 -13.84 -6.81 -18.97
C ASP A 100 -13.92 -5.94 -17.70
N LEU A 101 -12.81 -5.29 -17.30
CA LEU A 101 -12.68 -4.53 -16.07
C LEU A 101 -12.19 -3.11 -16.37
N THR A 102 -12.75 -2.12 -15.66
CA THR A 102 -12.14 -0.77 -15.63
C THR A 102 -11.03 -0.78 -14.58
N LEU A 103 -9.79 -0.64 -15.04
CA LEU A 103 -8.60 -0.81 -14.19
C LEU A 103 -7.97 0.53 -13.83
N ILE A 104 -7.84 0.80 -12.53
CA ILE A 104 -7.24 2.01 -11.99
C ILE A 104 -5.94 1.66 -11.23
N GLY A 105 -4.81 2.23 -11.67
CA GLY A 105 -3.50 2.04 -11.06
C GLY A 105 -3.05 3.28 -10.29
N VAL A 106 -2.70 3.11 -9.01
CA VAL A 106 -2.18 4.19 -8.15
C VAL A 106 -0.73 3.92 -7.80
N THR A 107 0.16 4.86 -8.16
CA THR A 107 1.59 4.82 -7.83
C THR A 107 2.01 6.04 -7.02
N GLY A 108 3.18 5.95 -6.39
CA GLY A 108 3.80 6.97 -5.56
C GLY A 108 4.57 6.32 -4.41
N THR A 109 5.22 7.12 -3.57
CA THR A 109 5.85 6.61 -2.34
C THR A 109 4.80 6.38 -1.28
N ASN A 110 4.05 7.41 -0.92
CA ASN A 110 3.03 7.39 0.13
C ASN A 110 1.62 7.62 -0.44
N GLY A 111 0.59 7.25 0.32
CA GLY A 111 -0.82 7.53 0.00
C GLY A 111 -1.51 6.49 -0.87
N LYS A 112 -0.80 5.55 -1.52
CA LYS A 112 -1.39 4.52 -2.40
C LYS A 112 -2.56 3.78 -1.75
N THR A 113 -2.34 3.20 -0.59
CA THR A 113 -3.35 2.41 0.14
C THR A 113 -4.57 3.25 0.52
N SER A 114 -4.35 4.49 0.97
CA SER A 114 -5.45 5.40 1.31
C SER A 114 -6.26 5.78 0.07
N VAL A 115 -5.59 6.14 -1.02
CA VAL A 115 -6.26 6.49 -2.29
C VAL A 115 -7.06 5.32 -2.85
N THR A 116 -6.48 4.11 -2.88
CA THR A 116 -7.18 2.93 -3.42
C THR A 116 -8.39 2.55 -2.58
N LEU A 117 -8.28 2.60 -1.25
CA LEU A 117 -9.41 2.31 -0.36
C LEU A 117 -10.52 3.37 -0.47
N LEU A 118 -10.16 4.66 -0.45
CA LEU A 118 -11.12 5.75 -0.59
C LEU A 118 -11.82 5.73 -1.94
N LEU A 119 -11.10 5.43 -3.01
CA LEU A 119 -11.65 5.31 -4.35
C LEU A 119 -12.62 4.11 -4.45
N LYS A 120 -12.25 2.95 -3.88
CA LYS A 120 -13.17 1.80 -3.80
C LYS A 120 -14.50 2.21 -3.15
N GLN A 121 -14.44 2.83 -1.95
CA GLN A 121 -15.63 3.28 -1.23
C GLN A 121 -16.46 4.29 -2.05
N LEU A 122 -15.81 5.21 -2.75
CA LEU A 122 -16.47 6.19 -3.61
C LEU A 122 -17.21 5.51 -4.76
N LEU A 123 -16.55 4.62 -5.51
CA LEU A 123 -17.13 3.93 -6.65
C LEU A 123 -18.32 3.05 -6.24
N GLU A 124 -18.21 2.32 -5.13
CA GLU A 124 -19.30 1.51 -4.60
C GLU A 124 -20.49 2.37 -4.18
N LYS A 125 -20.23 3.50 -3.51
CA LYS A 125 -21.29 4.37 -3.01
C LYS A 125 -22.01 5.16 -4.12
N VAL A 126 -21.27 5.68 -5.09
CA VAL A 126 -21.83 6.54 -6.14
C VAL A 126 -22.45 5.71 -7.27
N LEU A 127 -21.79 4.63 -7.69
CA LEU A 127 -22.19 3.84 -8.84
C LEU A 127 -22.95 2.57 -8.47
N GLY A 128 -22.97 2.17 -7.19
CA GLY A 128 -23.48 0.87 -6.78
C GLY A 128 -22.68 -0.30 -7.38
N ALA A 129 -21.44 -0.02 -7.81
CA ALA A 129 -20.59 -0.98 -8.50
C ALA A 129 -19.94 -1.95 -7.52
N LYS A 130 -19.69 -3.18 -7.95
CA LYS A 130 -18.79 -4.08 -7.23
C LYS A 130 -17.35 -3.80 -7.62
N VAL A 131 -16.49 -3.51 -6.64
CA VAL A 131 -15.11 -3.07 -6.88
C VAL A 131 -14.12 -4.08 -6.31
N GLY A 132 -13.13 -4.48 -7.12
CA GLY A 132 -11.95 -5.21 -6.68
C GLY A 132 -10.90 -4.24 -6.16
N LEU A 133 -10.16 -4.62 -5.11
CA LEU A 133 -9.02 -3.88 -4.61
C LEU A 133 -7.81 -4.80 -4.50
N ILE A 134 -6.65 -4.34 -4.97
CA ILE A 134 -5.37 -5.05 -4.85
C ILE A 134 -4.38 -4.11 -4.15
N GLY A 135 -3.88 -4.51 -2.98
CA GLY A 135 -3.01 -3.62 -2.22
C GLY A 135 -2.26 -4.26 -1.07
N THR A 136 -1.58 -3.40 -0.32
CA THR A 136 -0.64 -3.80 0.75
C THR A 136 -1.33 -4.50 1.92
N MET A 137 -2.55 -4.10 2.26
CA MET A 137 -3.26 -4.62 3.44
C MET A 137 -3.93 -5.97 3.15
N SER A 138 -4.65 -6.03 2.05
CA SER A 138 -5.37 -7.22 1.58
C SER A 138 -5.78 -7.03 0.11
N ASN A 139 -6.21 -8.11 -0.52
CA ASN A 139 -6.94 -8.06 -1.78
C ASN A 139 -8.43 -8.23 -1.47
N LEU A 140 -9.29 -7.41 -2.09
CA LEU A 140 -10.74 -7.47 -1.88
C LEU A 140 -11.46 -7.77 -3.20
N ILE A 141 -12.43 -8.68 -3.15
CA ILE A 141 -13.39 -8.93 -4.24
C ILE A 141 -14.77 -8.48 -3.74
N GLY A 142 -15.13 -7.21 -3.93
CA GLY A 142 -16.21 -6.59 -3.19
C GLY A 142 -15.89 -6.61 -1.69
N GLU A 143 -16.68 -7.34 -0.89
CA GLU A 143 -16.48 -7.50 0.56
C GLU A 143 -15.65 -8.74 0.95
N LEU A 144 -15.34 -9.64 0.00
CA LEU A 144 -14.52 -10.82 0.28
C LEU A 144 -13.05 -10.43 0.39
N GLU A 145 -12.48 -10.63 1.57
CA GLU A 145 -11.08 -10.37 1.85
C GLU A 145 -10.21 -11.60 1.58
N LEU A 146 -9.14 -11.40 0.81
CA LEU A 146 -8.13 -12.41 0.51
C LEU A 146 -6.78 -11.95 1.06
N PRO A 147 -5.97 -12.87 1.61
CA PRO A 147 -4.64 -12.52 2.10
C PRO A 147 -3.74 -12.04 0.96
N THR A 148 -2.81 -11.16 1.29
CA THR A 148 -1.77 -10.69 0.37
C THR A 148 -0.38 -10.88 0.98
N GLU A 149 0.59 -11.22 0.16
CA GLU A 149 2.00 -11.28 0.55
C GLU A 149 2.78 -10.05 0.06
N ARG A 150 2.21 -9.30 -0.87
CA ARG A 150 2.88 -8.16 -1.56
C ARG A 150 1.86 -7.10 -1.94
N THR A 151 2.29 -5.86 -1.92
CA THR A 151 1.48 -4.71 -2.39
C THR A 151 0.92 -4.91 -3.79
N THR A 152 1.72 -5.48 -4.68
CA THR A 152 1.33 -5.86 -6.05
C THR A 152 1.79 -7.30 -6.26
N PRO A 153 0.91 -8.27 -6.46
CA PRO A 153 1.23 -9.68 -6.67
C PRO A 153 2.14 -9.92 -7.87
N GLU A 154 2.71 -11.14 -7.99
CA GLU A 154 3.43 -11.54 -9.19
C GLU A 154 2.44 -11.65 -10.38
N SER A 155 2.93 -11.48 -11.59
CA SER A 155 2.09 -11.27 -12.77
C SER A 155 1.05 -12.37 -12.99
N PHE A 156 1.40 -13.63 -12.78
CA PHE A 156 0.49 -14.76 -12.97
C PHE A 156 -0.64 -14.78 -11.92
N GLU A 157 -0.31 -14.55 -10.64
CA GLU A 157 -1.31 -14.37 -9.59
C GLU A 157 -2.18 -13.14 -9.80
N LEU A 158 -1.59 -12.05 -10.31
CA LEU A 158 -2.32 -10.82 -10.61
C LEU A 158 -3.41 -11.07 -11.67
N GLN A 159 -3.08 -11.77 -12.76
CA GLN A 159 -4.05 -12.15 -13.78
C GLN A 159 -5.13 -13.10 -13.22
N GLY A 160 -4.74 -14.01 -12.34
CA GLY A 160 -5.67 -14.88 -11.63
C GLY A 160 -6.65 -14.11 -10.72
N LEU A 161 -6.18 -13.07 -10.04
CA LEU A 161 -7.03 -12.17 -9.25
C LEU A 161 -7.99 -11.37 -10.13
N PHE A 162 -7.52 -10.83 -11.25
CA PHE A 162 -8.38 -10.15 -12.22
C PHE A 162 -9.49 -11.08 -12.74
N ALA A 163 -9.16 -12.33 -13.05
CA ALA A 163 -10.15 -13.32 -13.48
C ALA A 163 -11.20 -13.59 -12.37
N GLN A 164 -10.75 -13.77 -11.12
CA GLN A 164 -11.67 -13.95 -9.99
C GLN A 164 -12.57 -12.73 -9.78
N MET A 165 -12.03 -11.50 -9.92
CA MET A 165 -12.79 -10.26 -9.80
C MET A 165 -13.82 -10.12 -10.92
N ARG A 166 -13.43 -10.39 -12.18
CA ARG A 166 -14.34 -10.43 -13.34
C ARG A 166 -15.47 -11.42 -13.11
N ASP A 167 -15.14 -12.67 -12.76
CA ASP A 167 -16.11 -13.76 -12.59
C ASP A 167 -17.03 -13.52 -11.39
N ALA A 168 -16.57 -12.75 -10.39
CA ALA A 168 -17.39 -12.29 -9.28
C ALA A 168 -18.26 -11.07 -9.63
N GLY A 169 -18.18 -10.53 -10.84
CA GLY A 169 -18.97 -9.39 -11.32
C GLY A 169 -18.45 -8.02 -10.86
N CYS A 170 -17.15 -7.90 -10.54
CA CYS A 170 -16.54 -6.60 -10.36
C CYS A 170 -16.54 -5.83 -11.69
N GLN A 171 -16.87 -4.55 -11.62
CA GLN A 171 -16.84 -3.62 -12.76
C GLN A 171 -15.56 -2.81 -12.80
N PHE A 172 -15.01 -2.55 -11.63
CA PHE A 172 -13.78 -1.78 -11.43
C PHE A 172 -12.78 -2.59 -10.62
N VAL A 173 -11.50 -2.38 -10.91
CA VAL A 173 -10.40 -2.83 -10.06
C VAL A 173 -9.49 -1.65 -9.77
N VAL A 174 -9.31 -1.35 -8.50
CA VAL A 174 -8.41 -0.31 -8.01
C VAL A 174 -7.20 -0.98 -7.39
N MET A 175 -5.99 -0.64 -7.86
CA MET A 175 -4.79 -1.33 -7.36
C MET A 175 -3.63 -0.40 -7.06
N GLU A 176 -2.87 -0.77 -6.03
CA GLU A 176 -1.57 -0.19 -5.76
C GLU A 176 -0.54 -0.75 -6.74
N VAL A 177 0.17 0.13 -7.46
CA VAL A 177 1.24 -0.23 -8.38
C VAL A 177 2.57 0.22 -7.80
N SER A 178 3.31 -0.73 -7.21
CA SER A 178 4.63 -0.45 -6.64
C SER A 178 5.70 -0.34 -7.75
N SER A 179 6.77 0.41 -7.48
CA SER A 179 7.90 0.52 -8.42
C SER A 179 8.57 -0.83 -8.69
N HIS A 180 8.66 -1.69 -7.68
CA HIS A 180 9.14 -3.07 -7.86
C HIS A 180 8.25 -3.87 -8.83
N ALA A 181 6.93 -3.68 -8.76
CA ALA A 181 6.01 -4.37 -9.66
C ALA A 181 6.21 -3.94 -11.11
N ILE A 182 6.48 -2.66 -11.34
CA ILE A 182 6.77 -2.13 -12.67
C ILE A 182 8.12 -2.66 -13.15
N ALA A 183 9.19 -2.51 -12.36
CA ALA A 183 10.55 -2.93 -12.72
C ALA A 183 10.65 -4.45 -12.95
N LEU A 184 9.86 -5.25 -12.24
CA LEU A 184 9.83 -6.70 -12.34
C LEU A 184 8.73 -7.22 -13.29
N GLU A 185 8.16 -6.38 -14.13
CA GLU A 185 7.13 -6.71 -15.12
C GLU A 185 5.89 -7.44 -14.54
N ARG A 186 5.57 -7.21 -13.26
CA ARG A 186 4.37 -7.82 -12.65
C ARG A 186 3.08 -7.28 -13.24
N VAL A 187 3.13 -6.05 -13.75
CA VAL A 187 2.05 -5.41 -14.51
C VAL A 187 2.34 -5.38 -16.02
N GLY A 188 3.25 -6.25 -16.49
CA GLY A 188 3.57 -6.41 -17.91
C GLY A 188 2.33 -6.77 -18.72
N GLY A 189 2.15 -6.16 -19.90
CA GLY A 189 1.00 -6.41 -20.77
C GLY A 189 -0.34 -5.89 -20.23
N VAL A 190 -0.36 -5.18 -19.09
CA VAL A 190 -1.56 -4.56 -18.53
C VAL A 190 -1.63 -3.10 -18.96
N THR A 191 -2.79 -2.67 -19.45
CA THR A 191 -3.12 -1.26 -19.71
C THR A 191 -4.15 -0.80 -18.68
N PHE A 192 -3.95 0.41 -18.15
CA PHE A 192 -4.83 1.01 -17.16
C PHE A 192 -5.78 2.01 -17.83
N ASP A 193 -7.05 2.03 -17.41
CA ASP A 193 -7.98 3.07 -17.83
C ASP A 193 -7.59 4.41 -17.22
N VAL A 194 -7.19 4.40 -15.93
CA VAL A 194 -6.69 5.59 -15.24
C VAL A 194 -5.42 5.24 -14.46
N ALA A 195 -4.38 6.05 -14.60
CA ALA A 195 -3.20 6.02 -13.74
C ALA A 195 -3.16 7.26 -12.83
N ALA A 196 -2.75 7.09 -11.58
CA ALA A 196 -2.62 8.21 -10.66
C ALA A 196 -1.27 8.24 -9.94
N PHE A 197 -0.71 9.45 -9.79
CA PHE A 197 0.51 9.74 -9.05
C PHE A 197 0.20 10.54 -7.79
N THR A 198 0.63 10.03 -6.64
CA THR A 198 0.44 10.69 -5.35
C THR A 198 1.62 11.60 -4.97
N ASN A 199 2.82 11.05 -4.83
CA ASN A 199 4.06 11.75 -4.47
C ASN A 199 5.28 10.85 -4.66
N LEU A 200 6.48 11.46 -4.68
CA LEU A 200 7.75 10.75 -4.69
C LEU A 200 8.70 11.32 -3.64
N THR A 201 9.02 10.52 -2.64
CA THR A 201 10.02 10.83 -1.62
C THR A 201 11.04 9.71 -1.55
N GLU A 202 12.17 9.92 -0.86
CA GLU A 202 13.23 8.94 -0.74
C GLU A 202 12.70 7.63 -0.14
N ASP A 203 12.80 6.55 -0.92
CA ASP A 203 12.45 5.19 -0.54
C ASP A 203 13.04 4.20 -1.55
N HIS A 204 13.25 2.95 -1.14
CA HIS A 204 13.69 1.86 -2.02
C HIS A 204 14.97 2.14 -2.84
N LEU A 205 15.89 2.98 -2.34
CA LEU A 205 17.17 3.27 -3.02
C LEU A 205 18.16 2.10 -2.96
N ASP A 206 17.95 1.13 -2.08
CA ASP A 206 18.61 -0.17 -2.10
C ASP A 206 18.39 -0.91 -3.42
N PHE A 207 17.18 -0.79 -3.98
CA PHE A 207 16.78 -1.38 -5.26
C PHE A 207 17.04 -0.44 -6.45
N HIS A 208 16.53 0.80 -6.40
CA HIS A 208 16.55 1.75 -7.53
C HIS A 208 17.87 2.52 -7.67
N LYS A 209 18.69 2.58 -6.64
CA LYS A 209 20.00 3.25 -6.57
C LYS A 209 19.91 4.79 -6.57
N THR A 210 19.05 5.40 -7.38
CA THR A 210 18.86 6.86 -7.45
C THR A 210 17.38 7.23 -7.50
N MET A 211 17.06 8.46 -7.11
CA MET A 211 15.70 9.00 -7.18
C MET A 211 15.21 9.13 -8.63
N GLU A 212 16.11 9.46 -9.55
CA GLU A 212 15.79 9.54 -10.98
C GLU A 212 15.33 8.17 -11.53
N HIS A 213 16.07 7.09 -11.22
CA HIS A 213 15.70 5.75 -11.65
C HIS A 213 14.41 5.29 -10.98
N TYR A 214 14.20 5.67 -9.71
CA TYR A 214 12.95 5.40 -9.00
C TYR A 214 11.75 6.11 -9.66
N CYS A 215 11.93 7.40 -10.03
CA CYS A 215 10.94 8.19 -10.76
C CYS A 215 10.66 7.59 -12.15
N ASP A 216 11.71 7.34 -12.95
CA ASP A 216 11.59 6.80 -14.31
C ASP A 216 10.88 5.43 -14.33
N THR A 217 11.13 4.61 -13.31
CA THR A 217 10.43 3.33 -13.16
C THR A 217 8.94 3.54 -12.95
N LYS A 218 8.53 4.45 -12.05
CA LYS A 218 7.11 4.74 -11.82
C LYS A 218 6.44 5.40 -13.04
N ALA A 219 7.20 6.21 -13.80
CA ALA A 219 6.74 6.87 -15.02
C ALA A 219 6.25 5.88 -16.11
N GLU A 220 6.74 4.63 -16.09
CA GLU A 220 6.27 3.59 -17.02
C GLU A 220 4.78 3.26 -16.87
N LEU A 221 4.18 3.52 -15.70
CA LEU A 221 2.74 3.37 -15.50
C LEU A 221 1.96 4.33 -16.41
N PHE A 222 2.46 5.55 -16.58
CA PHE A 222 1.82 6.60 -17.38
C PHE A 222 1.95 6.38 -18.90
N ALA A 223 2.95 5.59 -19.33
CA ALA A 223 3.04 5.13 -20.71
C ALA A 223 1.96 4.08 -21.07
N ARG A 224 1.26 3.54 -20.08
CA ARG A 224 0.32 2.42 -20.22
C ARG A 224 -1.08 2.76 -19.70
N CYS A 225 -1.50 4.03 -19.78
CA CYS A 225 -2.83 4.44 -19.33
C CYS A 225 -3.58 5.26 -20.37
N GLY A 226 -4.91 5.15 -20.33
CA GLY A 226 -5.81 5.92 -21.19
C GLY A 226 -6.11 7.32 -20.65
N LYS A 227 -6.04 7.51 -19.33
CA LYS A 227 -6.24 8.77 -18.61
C LYS A 227 -5.27 8.85 -17.44
N ALA A 228 -4.92 10.07 -17.01
CA ALA A 228 -3.96 10.27 -15.94
C ALA A 228 -4.42 11.33 -14.95
N VAL A 229 -3.98 11.16 -13.67
CA VAL A 229 -4.12 12.16 -12.60
C VAL A 229 -2.77 12.33 -11.93
N GLY A 230 -2.32 13.56 -11.71
CA GLY A 230 -1.02 13.83 -11.12
C GLY A 230 -1.01 14.99 -10.13
N ASN A 231 -0.26 14.81 -9.05
CA ASN A 231 -0.04 15.83 -8.03
C ASN A 231 1.01 16.85 -8.52
N LEU A 232 0.54 18.04 -8.90
CA LEU A 232 1.37 19.14 -9.41
C LEU A 232 2.31 19.74 -8.34
N ASP A 233 1.99 19.55 -7.06
CA ASP A 233 2.80 20.07 -5.95
C ASP A 233 4.05 19.24 -5.67
N ASP A 234 4.20 18.08 -6.29
CA ASP A 234 5.37 17.23 -6.16
C ASP A 234 6.43 17.61 -7.20
N GLU A 235 7.68 17.77 -6.76
CA GLU A 235 8.80 18.18 -7.64
C GLU A 235 9.10 17.22 -8.80
N TRP A 236 8.67 15.95 -8.68
CA TRP A 236 8.85 14.91 -9.69
C TRP A 236 7.68 14.82 -10.68
N PHE A 237 6.65 15.65 -10.52
CA PHE A 237 5.44 15.60 -11.34
C PHE A 237 5.73 15.61 -12.85
N GLU A 238 6.52 16.57 -13.33
CA GLU A 238 6.83 16.69 -14.76
C GLU A 238 7.55 15.46 -15.30
N ARG A 239 8.52 14.94 -14.57
CA ARG A 239 9.30 13.77 -14.99
C ARG A 239 8.45 12.49 -14.99
N ILE A 240 7.61 12.32 -13.98
CA ILE A 240 6.79 11.10 -13.84
C ILE A 240 5.70 11.03 -14.89
N THR A 241 5.13 12.19 -15.27
CA THR A 241 4.07 12.28 -16.27
C THR A 241 4.59 12.46 -17.70
N ALA A 242 5.88 12.65 -17.89
CA ALA A 242 6.50 12.88 -19.23
C ALA A 242 6.23 11.75 -20.24
N LYS A 243 5.94 10.54 -19.79
CA LYS A 243 5.63 9.37 -20.63
C LYS A 243 4.14 9.20 -20.90
N ALA A 244 3.26 10.04 -20.34
CA ALA A 244 1.83 9.96 -20.57
C ALA A 244 1.52 10.30 -22.05
N ALA A 245 0.79 9.41 -22.71
CA ALA A 245 0.28 9.63 -24.06
C ALA A 245 -1.14 10.26 -24.05
N CYS A 246 -1.67 10.56 -22.87
CA CYS A 246 -2.98 11.17 -22.62
C CYS A 246 -2.82 12.46 -21.82
N ASP A 247 -3.90 13.26 -21.78
CA ASP A 247 -3.95 14.45 -20.93
C ASP A 247 -3.92 14.04 -19.46
N VAL A 248 -3.11 14.79 -18.67
CA VAL A 248 -2.98 14.58 -17.23
C VAL A 248 -3.84 15.61 -16.51
N LEU A 249 -4.87 15.17 -15.80
CA LEU A 249 -5.61 16.03 -14.86
C LEU A 249 -4.70 16.35 -13.68
N THR A 250 -4.36 17.63 -13.53
CA THR A 250 -3.48 18.09 -12.45
C THR A 250 -4.25 18.35 -11.16
N THR A 251 -3.65 17.99 -10.02
CA THR A 251 -4.21 18.30 -8.68
C THR A 251 -3.21 19.10 -7.85
N SER A 252 -3.70 20.05 -7.01
CA SER A 252 -2.86 20.85 -6.12
C SER A 252 -3.59 21.21 -4.81
N ALA A 253 -2.86 21.21 -3.72
CA ALA A 253 -3.29 21.75 -2.44
C ALA A 253 -2.55 23.06 -2.07
N ARG A 254 -1.73 23.60 -3.00
CA ARG A 254 -0.91 24.80 -2.78
C ARG A 254 -1.20 25.94 -3.75
N GLY A 255 -1.78 25.64 -4.90
CA GLY A 255 -1.95 26.60 -5.95
C GLY A 255 -2.94 26.15 -7.02
N PHE A 256 -2.94 26.87 -8.13
CA PHE A 256 -3.84 26.59 -9.25
C PHE A 256 -3.47 25.29 -9.96
N ALA A 257 -4.48 24.47 -10.22
CA ALA A 257 -4.43 23.23 -10.99
C ALA A 257 -5.81 22.96 -11.57
N ASP A 258 -5.99 21.93 -12.43
CA ASP A 258 -7.30 21.55 -12.97
C ASP A 258 -8.31 21.27 -11.85
N LEU A 259 -7.84 20.59 -10.79
CA LEU A 259 -8.56 20.37 -9.55
C LEU A 259 -7.67 20.84 -8.39
N HIS A 260 -8.07 21.86 -7.65
CA HIS A 260 -7.27 22.35 -6.54
C HIS A 260 -8.10 22.60 -5.28
N ALA A 261 -7.41 22.66 -4.13
CA ALA A 261 -8.02 22.92 -2.84
C ALA A 261 -7.81 24.36 -2.42
N GLU A 262 -8.87 24.99 -1.90
CA GLU A 262 -8.87 26.29 -1.23
C GLU A 262 -9.44 26.15 0.18
N ASN A 263 -9.26 27.14 1.04
CA ASN A 263 -9.85 27.25 2.38
C ASN A 263 -9.64 25.97 3.24
N LEU A 264 -8.38 25.48 3.30
CA LEU A 264 -8.03 24.28 4.05
C LEU A 264 -8.22 24.45 5.55
N GLU A 265 -9.02 23.58 6.16
CA GLU A 265 -9.16 23.42 7.60
C GLU A 265 -8.70 22.03 8.02
N LEU A 266 -7.64 21.95 8.82
CA LEU A 266 -7.15 20.72 9.42
C LEU A 266 -7.66 20.62 10.87
N LYS A 267 -8.34 19.49 11.17
CA LYS A 267 -8.91 19.19 12.48
C LYS A 267 -8.33 17.88 13.01
N SER A 268 -8.41 17.66 14.32
CA SER A 268 -7.94 16.42 14.95
C SER A 268 -8.74 15.18 14.54
N ASP A 269 -9.97 15.36 14.08
CA ASP A 269 -10.91 14.33 13.69
C ASP A 269 -11.19 14.31 12.16
N GLY A 270 -10.53 15.18 11.38
CA GLY A 270 -10.74 15.21 9.93
C GLY A 270 -10.20 16.43 9.24
N ILE A 271 -10.57 16.57 7.97
CA ILE A 271 -10.25 17.73 7.12
C ILE A 271 -11.51 18.32 6.49
N CYS A 272 -11.44 19.60 6.16
CA CYS A 272 -12.41 20.29 5.32
C CYS A 272 -11.68 21.23 4.37
N PHE A 273 -12.12 21.31 3.11
CA PHE A 273 -11.60 22.25 2.11
C PHE A 273 -12.61 22.48 0.98
N ASP A 274 -12.41 23.54 0.23
CA ASP A 274 -13.16 23.81 -0.98
C ASP A 274 -12.39 23.25 -2.18
N ALA A 275 -12.96 22.26 -2.86
CA ALA A 275 -12.41 21.72 -4.12
C ALA A 275 -12.92 22.55 -5.29
N VAL A 276 -12.01 23.06 -6.11
CA VAL A 276 -12.31 23.93 -7.26
C VAL A 276 -11.93 23.20 -8.56
N HIS A 277 -12.88 23.04 -9.47
CA HIS A 277 -12.68 22.45 -10.79
C HIS A 277 -13.55 23.17 -11.84
N GLN A 278 -12.95 23.66 -12.92
CA GLN A 278 -13.64 24.35 -14.03
C GLN A 278 -14.59 25.46 -13.55
N GLY A 279 -14.17 26.22 -12.55
CA GLY A 279 -14.95 27.34 -12.00
C GLY A 279 -16.09 26.94 -11.05
N LYS A 280 -16.27 25.65 -10.77
CA LYS A 280 -17.15 25.14 -9.74
C LYS A 280 -16.39 24.94 -8.46
N THR A 281 -17.01 25.32 -7.34
CA THR A 281 -16.48 25.12 -5.97
C THR A 281 -17.40 24.18 -5.22
N VAL A 282 -16.85 23.11 -4.65
CA VAL A 282 -17.59 22.12 -3.85
C VAL A 282 -16.86 21.89 -2.54
N GLN A 283 -17.57 22.01 -1.42
CA GLN A 283 -16.99 21.71 -0.11
C GLN A 283 -16.80 20.21 0.07
N VAL A 284 -15.57 19.82 0.41
CA VAL A 284 -15.14 18.45 0.69
C VAL A 284 -14.81 18.30 2.15
N SER A 285 -15.33 17.28 2.81
CA SER A 285 -14.98 16.92 4.18
C SER A 285 -14.73 15.42 4.31
N LEU A 286 -13.70 15.04 5.05
CA LEU A 286 -13.38 13.65 5.37
C LEU A 286 -13.08 13.52 6.87
N PRO A 287 -13.56 12.44 7.53
CA PRO A 287 -13.25 12.17 8.93
C PRO A 287 -11.87 11.48 9.09
N ILE A 288 -10.86 11.95 8.38
CA ILE A 288 -9.48 11.47 8.38
C ILE A 288 -8.58 12.69 8.50
N PRO A 289 -7.83 12.86 9.61
CA PRO A 289 -7.02 14.04 9.82
C PRO A 289 -5.74 14.03 8.99
N GLY A 290 -5.10 15.18 8.92
CA GLY A 290 -3.77 15.36 8.32
C GLY A 290 -3.79 15.95 6.92
N LYS A 291 -2.78 16.78 6.63
CA LYS A 291 -2.64 17.47 5.34
C LYS A 291 -2.51 16.51 4.15
N PHE A 292 -1.88 15.33 4.36
CA PHE A 292 -1.76 14.31 3.34
C PHE A 292 -3.13 13.77 2.88
N THR A 293 -4.16 13.83 3.74
CA THR A 293 -5.53 13.44 3.39
C THR A 293 -6.14 14.37 2.33
N VAL A 294 -5.76 15.66 2.32
CA VAL A 294 -6.18 16.59 1.27
C VAL A 294 -5.65 16.13 -0.09
N TYR A 295 -4.37 15.79 -0.19
CA TYR A 295 -3.77 15.27 -1.43
C TYR A 295 -4.40 13.95 -1.87
N ASN A 296 -4.62 13.02 -0.92
CA ASN A 296 -5.29 11.75 -1.22
C ASN A 296 -6.73 11.99 -1.74
N ALA A 297 -7.48 12.89 -1.09
CA ALA A 297 -8.84 13.26 -1.52
C ALA A 297 -8.85 13.90 -2.92
N LEU A 298 -7.93 14.82 -3.20
CA LEU A 298 -7.79 15.44 -4.52
C LEU A 298 -7.46 14.38 -5.59
N THR A 299 -6.56 13.43 -5.29
CA THR A 299 -6.25 12.33 -6.20
C THR A 299 -7.47 11.45 -6.46
N VAL A 300 -8.23 11.09 -5.43
CA VAL A 300 -9.47 10.30 -5.55
C VAL A 300 -10.53 11.05 -6.38
N LEU A 301 -10.74 12.33 -6.11
CA LEU A 301 -11.69 13.18 -6.85
C LEU A 301 -11.24 13.37 -8.30
N GLY A 302 -9.93 13.55 -8.55
CA GLY A 302 -9.38 13.61 -9.89
C GLY A 302 -9.63 12.33 -10.69
N ILE A 303 -9.45 11.16 -10.08
CA ILE A 303 -9.78 9.87 -10.71
C ILE A 303 -11.28 9.76 -10.97
N ALA A 304 -12.12 10.17 -10.01
CA ALA A 304 -13.58 10.17 -10.15
C ALA A 304 -14.04 11.05 -11.33
N LEU A 305 -13.46 12.26 -11.48
CA LEU A 305 -13.71 13.15 -12.64
C LEU A 305 -13.29 12.49 -13.95
N GLN A 306 -12.15 11.82 -14.00
CA GLN A 306 -11.69 11.08 -15.17
C GLN A 306 -12.62 9.91 -15.53
N LEU A 307 -13.32 9.34 -14.56
CA LEU A 307 -14.34 8.31 -14.75
C LEU A 307 -15.74 8.88 -15.07
N GLY A 308 -15.90 10.22 -15.13
CA GLY A 308 -17.16 10.89 -15.44
C GLY A 308 -18.08 11.07 -14.22
N ILE A 309 -17.58 10.87 -13.01
CA ILE A 309 -18.33 11.14 -11.76
C ILE A 309 -18.21 12.64 -11.46
N SER A 310 -19.32 13.28 -11.08
CA SER A 310 -19.32 14.70 -10.74
C SER A 310 -18.51 15.00 -9.48
N LEU A 311 -17.98 16.22 -9.35
CA LEU A 311 -17.27 16.66 -8.16
C LEU A 311 -18.17 16.62 -6.92
N GLU A 312 -19.45 16.95 -7.09
CA GLU A 312 -20.49 16.95 -6.06
C GLU A 312 -20.74 15.54 -5.50
N ASP A 313 -20.90 14.55 -6.38
CA ASP A 313 -21.11 13.14 -5.99
C ASP A 313 -19.86 12.56 -5.32
N GLY A 314 -18.69 12.87 -5.85
CA GLY A 314 -17.41 12.49 -5.28
C GLY A 314 -17.22 13.06 -3.85
N ALA A 315 -17.47 14.34 -3.67
CA ALA A 315 -17.41 15.01 -2.36
C ALA A 315 -18.42 14.41 -1.36
N ALA A 316 -19.66 14.18 -1.80
CA ALA A 316 -20.69 13.55 -0.96
C ALA A 316 -20.31 12.11 -0.56
N ALA A 317 -19.65 11.37 -1.42
CA ALA A 317 -19.16 10.03 -1.10
C ALA A 317 -18.08 10.06 -0.02
N LEU A 318 -17.12 10.99 -0.10
CA LEU A 318 -16.00 11.08 0.82
C LEU A 318 -16.39 11.54 2.23
N ARG A 319 -17.53 12.20 2.42
CA ARG A 319 -17.97 12.74 3.73
C ARG A 319 -18.02 11.70 4.85
N ASN A 320 -18.34 10.46 4.54
CA ASN A 320 -18.43 9.37 5.50
C ASN A 320 -17.41 8.24 5.18
N ALA A 321 -16.36 8.57 4.45
CA ALA A 321 -15.34 7.59 4.09
C ALA A 321 -14.58 7.12 5.33
N VAL A 322 -14.20 5.84 5.33
CA VAL A 322 -13.43 5.23 6.41
C VAL A 322 -11.97 5.17 5.98
N GLY A 323 -11.08 5.62 6.86
CA GLY A 323 -9.64 5.54 6.64
C GLY A 323 -9.10 4.11 6.69
N VAL A 324 -7.83 3.97 6.33
CA VAL A 324 -7.12 2.69 6.42
C VAL A 324 -6.88 2.35 7.89
N LYS A 325 -7.26 1.15 8.33
CA LYS A 325 -6.97 0.67 9.68
C LYS A 325 -5.48 0.81 10.00
N GLY A 326 -5.19 1.45 11.13
CA GLY A 326 -3.81 1.64 11.60
C GLY A 326 -2.96 2.60 10.75
N ARG A 327 -3.59 3.54 10.04
CA ARG A 327 -2.91 4.63 9.32
C ARG A 327 -3.55 5.96 9.70
N VAL A 328 -2.99 6.63 10.71
CA VAL A 328 -3.55 7.83 11.36
C VAL A 328 -5.06 7.65 11.62
N GLU A 329 -5.42 6.46 12.06
CA GLU A 329 -6.79 6.06 12.31
C GLU A 329 -7.33 6.74 13.56
N VAL A 330 -8.40 7.48 13.43
CA VAL A 330 -9.09 8.11 14.56
C VAL A 330 -9.89 7.04 15.31
N VAL A 331 -9.57 6.84 16.59
CA VAL A 331 -10.40 6.02 17.47
C VAL A 331 -11.45 6.92 18.14
N PRO A 332 -12.75 6.63 18.01
CA PRO A 332 -13.79 7.44 18.64
C PRO A 332 -13.62 7.48 20.16
N THR A 333 -13.55 8.69 20.70
CA THR A 333 -13.46 8.95 22.15
C THR A 333 -14.62 9.83 22.63
N PRO A 334 -15.87 9.34 22.56
CA PRO A 334 -17.06 10.16 22.85
C PRO A 334 -17.06 10.66 24.30
N GLY A 335 -17.22 11.99 24.43
CA GLY A 335 -17.24 12.68 25.73
C GLY A 335 -15.86 13.03 26.29
N GLN A 336 -14.78 12.70 25.60
CA GLN A 336 -13.44 13.10 25.98
C GLN A 336 -13.00 14.37 25.22
N PRO A 337 -12.20 15.23 25.86
CA PRO A 337 -11.74 16.48 25.25
C PRO A 337 -10.47 16.32 24.40
N TYR A 338 -9.99 15.10 24.19
CA TYR A 338 -8.79 14.74 23.43
C TYR A 338 -9.11 13.74 22.32
N THR A 339 -8.17 13.56 21.38
CA THR A 339 -8.28 12.61 20.28
C THR A 339 -7.24 11.49 20.43
N VAL A 340 -7.61 10.24 20.10
CA VAL A 340 -6.69 9.10 20.02
C VAL A 340 -6.54 8.68 18.57
N LEU A 341 -5.28 8.54 18.12
CA LEU A 341 -4.91 8.08 16.80
C LEU A 341 -4.11 6.79 16.90
N ILE A 342 -4.34 5.84 16.00
CA ILE A 342 -3.53 4.63 15.86
C ILE A 342 -2.76 4.68 14.54
N ASP A 343 -1.46 4.35 14.57
CA ASP A 343 -0.62 4.26 13.38
C ASP A 343 0.35 3.07 13.41
N TYR A 344 0.66 2.54 12.24
CA TYR A 344 1.59 1.42 12.07
C TYR A 344 3.07 1.83 12.09
N ALA A 345 3.38 3.08 12.34
CA ALA A 345 4.74 3.63 12.39
C ALA A 345 5.62 2.89 13.40
N HIS A 346 6.45 1.98 12.92
CA HIS A 346 7.36 1.10 13.71
C HIS A 346 8.83 1.21 13.29
N THR A 347 9.14 2.22 12.47
CA THR A 347 10.49 2.60 12.02
C THR A 347 10.79 4.04 12.42
N PRO A 348 12.07 4.46 12.47
CA PRO A 348 12.44 5.86 12.71
C PRO A 348 11.68 6.84 11.81
N ASP A 349 11.78 6.66 10.49
CA ASP A 349 11.13 7.53 9.52
C ASP A 349 9.60 7.51 9.64
N GLY A 350 9.01 6.33 9.88
CA GLY A 350 7.57 6.19 10.13
C GLY A 350 7.12 7.00 11.34
N LEU A 351 7.84 6.89 12.46
CA LEU A 351 7.52 7.62 13.69
C LEU A 351 7.69 9.13 13.51
N GLU A 352 8.77 9.57 12.86
CA GLU A 352 9.00 10.97 12.54
C GLU A 352 7.89 11.55 11.67
N ASN A 353 7.54 10.82 10.61
CA ASN A 353 6.50 11.24 9.67
C ASN A 353 5.13 11.38 10.33
N VAL A 354 4.71 10.38 11.14
CA VAL A 354 3.40 10.45 11.81
C VAL A 354 3.35 11.57 12.85
N LEU A 355 4.37 11.71 13.69
CA LEU A 355 4.39 12.75 14.72
C LEU A 355 4.46 14.16 14.10
N SER A 356 5.28 14.37 13.07
CA SER A 356 5.36 15.63 12.34
C SER A 356 4.03 15.98 11.64
N SER A 357 3.38 14.99 11.02
CA SER A 357 2.06 15.19 10.39
C SER A 357 1.00 15.57 11.40
N VAL A 358 0.94 14.87 12.55
CA VAL A 358 -0.04 15.14 13.60
C VAL A 358 0.23 16.48 14.26
N ARG A 359 1.47 16.87 14.44
CA ARG A 359 1.86 18.18 14.95
C ARG A 359 1.23 19.33 14.15
N GLY A 360 1.09 19.17 12.84
CA GLY A 360 0.52 20.18 11.94
C GLY A 360 -0.94 20.55 12.22
N PHE A 361 -1.69 19.72 12.98
CA PHE A 361 -3.07 19.98 13.37
C PHE A 361 -3.36 19.80 14.86
N CYS A 362 -2.37 19.43 15.68
CA CYS A 362 -2.48 19.31 17.12
C CYS A 362 -2.51 20.70 17.76
N LYS A 363 -3.59 21.03 18.50
CA LYS A 363 -3.76 22.30 19.20
C LYS A 363 -3.28 22.24 20.65
N GLY A 364 -3.40 21.07 21.29
CA GLY A 364 -2.90 20.77 22.60
C GLY A 364 -1.53 20.10 22.56
N ARG A 365 -1.27 19.21 23.53
CA ARG A 365 -0.05 18.40 23.55
C ARG A 365 -0.17 17.22 22.61
N LEU A 366 0.95 16.88 21.97
CA LEU A 366 1.15 15.62 21.27
C LEU A 366 1.73 14.59 22.21
N ILE A 367 0.98 13.54 22.53
CA ILE A 367 1.39 12.44 23.39
C ILE A 367 1.69 11.24 22.49
N ALA A 368 2.92 10.74 22.49
CA ALA A 368 3.33 9.60 21.68
C ALA A 368 3.48 8.34 22.54
N VAL A 369 2.74 7.28 22.22
CA VAL A 369 2.87 5.95 22.85
C VAL A 369 3.53 5.03 21.83
N PHE A 370 4.77 4.56 22.08
CA PHE A 370 5.50 3.75 21.14
C PHE A 370 6.48 2.79 21.80
N GLY A 371 6.89 1.77 21.04
CA GLY A 371 7.91 0.81 21.42
C GLY A 371 8.60 0.24 20.18
N CYS A 372 9.49 -0.72 20.38
CA CYS A 372 10.18 -1.42 19.30
C CYS A 372 9.97 -2.94 19.41
N GLY A 373 9.94 -3.61 18.25
CA GLY A 373 9.87 -5.06 18.20
C GLY A 373 11.20 -5.73 18.58
N GLY A 374 11.12 -6.87 19.26
CA GLY A 374 12.25 -7.77 19.48
C GLY A 374 12.57 -8.59 18.23
N ASP A 375 13.75 -9.25 18.21
CA ASP A 375 14.27 -10.05 17.08
C ASP A 375 14.27 -9.26 15.75
N ARG A 376 14.54 -7.96 15.85
CA ARG A 376 14.62 -7.01 14.75
C ARG A 376 15.86 -6.15 14.93
N ASP A 377 16.18 -5.34 13.92
CA ASP A 377 17.32 -4.41 13.96
C ASP A 377 17.33 -3.55 15.22
N PRO A 378 18.33 -3.70 16.11
CA PRO A 378 18.41 -2.95 17.34
C PRO A 378 18.90 -1.51 17.13
N ILE A 379 19.52 -1.19 15.98
CA ILE A 379 20.09 0.14 15.67
C ILE A 379 18.99 1.20 15.66
N LYS A 380 17.79 0.86 15.20
CA LYS A 380 16.66 1.77 15.17
C LYS A 380 16.12 2.17 16.54
N ARG A 381 16.37 1.38 17.62
CA ARG A 381 15.78 1.59 18.95
C ARG A 381 16.16 2.96 19.55
N PRO A 382 17.44 3.33 19.67
CA PRO A 382 17.82 4.65 20.20
C PRO A 382 17.37 5.80 19.27
N ILE A 383 17.33 5.58 17.96
CA ILE A 383 16.89 6.60 17.01
C ILE A 383 15.39 6.91 17.23
N MET A 384 14.56 5.87 17.40
CA MET A 384 13.14 6.05 17.71
C MET A 384 12.92 6.69 19.07
N GLY A 385 13.75 6.37 20.07
CA GLY A 385 13.73 7.03 21.38
C GLY A 385 13.94 8.54 21.27
N LYS A 386 14.98 8.94 20.52
CA LYS A 386 15.28 10.35 20.25
C LYS A 386 14.10 11.05 19.53
N ILE A 387 13.62 10.49 18.45
CA ILE A 387 12.52 11.05 17.66
C ILE A 387 11.25 11.21 18.50
N GLY A 388 10.86 10.15 19.22
CA GLY A 388 9.63 10.15 20.00
C GLY A 388 9.62 11.21 21.10
N VAL A 389 10.75 11.38 21.81
CA VAL A 389 10.86 12.38 22.88
C VAL A 389 11.04 13.81 22.33
N GLN A 390 11.72 13.97 21.20
CA GLN A 390 11.96 15.28 20.59
C GLN A 390 10.71 15.87 19.91
N LEU A 391 9.90 15.05 19.27
CA LEU A 391 8.74 15.52 18.46
C LEU A 391 7.43 15.52 19.24
N ALA A 392 7.31 14.70 20.29
CA ALA A 392 6.16 14.74 21.19
C ALA A 392 6.38 15.70 22.37
N ASP A 393 5.30 16.27 22.91
CA ASP A 393 5.34 17.01 24.18
C ASP A 393 5.46 16.05 25.36
N TYR A 394 4.97 14.83 25.19
CA TYR A 394 5.09 13.76 26.18
C TYR A 394 5.19 12.40 25.49
N ALA A 395 6.21 11.62 25.84
CA ALA A 395 6.41 10.29 25.28
C ALA A 395 6.14 9.20 26.33
N VAL A 396 5.35 8.19 25.97
CA VAL A 396 5.14 6.97 26.76
C VAL A 396 5.84 5.81 26.05
N ILE A 397 6.99 5.40 26.57
CA ILE A 397 7.80 4.34 25.99
C ILE A 397 7.34 3.00 26.59
N THR A 398 6.98 2.06 25.71
CA THR A 398 6.33 0.81 26.13
C THR A 398 6.81 -0.40 25.30
N SER A 399 6.32 -1.60 25.63
CA SER A 399 6.55 -2.81 24.86
C SER A 399 5.70 -2.80 23.57
N ASP A 400 6.29 -3.30 22.50
CA ASP A 400 5.59 -3.64 21.25
C ASP A 400 5.44 -5.18 21.17
N ASN A 401 5.97 -5.86 20.16
CA ASN A 401 6.08 -7.31 20.06
C ASN A 401 7.48 -7.73 20.55
N PRO A 402 7.69 -8.08 21.81
CA PRO A 402 9.03 -8.39 22.33
C PRO A 402 9.61 -9.69 21.75
N ARG A 403 8.77 -10.57 21.21
CA ARG A 403 9.14 -11.89 20.69
C ARG A 403 9.97 -12.67 21.70
N THR A 404 11.23 -13.02 21.40
CA THR A 404 12.09 -13.80 22.30
C THR A 404 12.90 -12.91 23.26
N GLU A 405 12.92 -11.59 23.07
CA GLU A 405 13.66 -10.66 23.91
C GLU A 405 12.86 -10.22 25.16
N GLN A 406 13.58 -9.80 26.19
CA GLN A 406 12.94 -9.21 27.37
C GLN A 406 12.45 -7.79 27.06
N PRO A 407 11.19 -7.44 27.35
CA PRO A 407 10.64 -6.12 27.04
C PRO A 407 11.47 -4.96 27.59
N MET A 408 11.92 -5.05 28.84
CA MET A 408 12.74 -4.01 29.47
C MET A 408 14.13 -3.88 28.85
N ALA A 409 14.70 -4.93 28.25
CA ALA A 409 15.97 -4.83 27.53
C ALA A 409 15.79 -3.97 26.26
N ILE A 410 14.70 -4.20 25.52
CA ILE A 410 14.35 -3.40 24.35
C ILE A 410 14.12 -1.93 24.73
N ILE A 411 13.35 -1.69 25.79
CA ILE A 411 13.09 -0.34 26.33
C ILE A 411 14.40 0.33 26.73
N SER A 412 15.32 -0.38 27.38
CA SER A 412 16.63 0.15 27.75
C SER A 412 17.45 0.57 26.54
N ASP A 413 17.33 -0.13 25.40
CA ASP A 413 17.98 0.27 24.15
C ASP A 413 17.34 1.54 23.56
N ILE A 414 16.02 1.69 23.64
CA ILE A 414 15.32 2.90 23.23
C ILE A 414 15.81 4.10 24.04
N LEU A 415 15.94 3.93 25.37
CA LEU A 415 16.36 4.98 26.29
C LEU A 415 17.80 5.46 26.06
N LYS A 416 18.67 4.68 25.42
CA LYS A 416 20.04 5.15 25.03
C LYS A 416 20.02 6.34 24.08
N GLY A 417 18.95 6.54 23.33
CA GLY A 417 18.77 7.67 22.42
C GLY A 417 18.01 8.85 23.02
N VAL A 418 17.46 8.69 24.22
CA VAL A 418 16.64 9.72 24.86
C VAL A 418 17.55 10.75 25.55
N ASP A 419 17.32 12.02 25.23
CA ASP A 419 17.90 13.16 25.92
C ASP A 419 16.79 13.83 26.73
N GLU A 420 16.87 13.73 28.06
CA GLU A 420 15.89 14.27 28.99
C GLU A 420 15.75 15.81 28.91
N SER A 421 16.74 16.49 28.34
CA SER A 421 16.69 17.93 28.11
C SER A 421 15.78 18.32 26.91
N LEU A 422 15.44 17.37 26.04
CA LEU A 422 14.67 17.63 24.80
C LEU A 422 13.17 17.36 24.93
N GLY A 423 12.73 16.68 25.99
CA GLY A 423 11.29 16.41 26.17
C GLY A 423 10.98 15.58 27.42
N GLN A 424 9.70 15.46 27.69
CA GLN A 424 9.19 14.68 28.84
C GLN A 424 8.83 13.26 28.40
N TYR A 425 9.18 12.28 29.21
CA TYR A 425 8.80 10.89 28.95
C TYR A 425 8.51 10.09 30.21
N THR A 426 7.85 8.98 30.04
CA THR A 426 7.71 7.92 31.06
C THR A 426 7.88 6.55 30.42
N VAL A 427 8.22 5.56 31.24
CA VAL A 427 8.29 4.16 30.84
C VAL A 427 7.17 3.40 31.50
N VAL A 428 6.34 2.76 30.68
CA VAL A 428 5.28 1.85 31.12
C VAL A 428 5.41 0.56 30.30
N GLU A 429 6.01 -0.49 30.89
CA GLU A 429 6.32 -1.72 30.16
C GLU A 429 5.10 -2.35 29.50
N ASP A 430 4.00 -2.51 30.25
CA ASP A 430 2.75 -3.09 29.76
C ASP A 430 2.03 -2.10 28.83
N ARG A 431 1.83 -2.49 27.56
CA ARG A 431 1.25 -1.61 26.56
C ARG A 431 -0.20 -1.22 26.85
N ARG A 432 -0.99 -2.09 27.47
CA ARG A 432 -2.36 -1.77 27.89
C ARG A 432 -2.38 -0.66 28.91
N LYS A 433 -1.50 -0.78 29.92
CA LYS A 433 -1.31 0.24 30.95
C LYS A 433 -0.74 1.53 30.37
N ALA A 434 0.14 1.45 29.37
CA ALA A 434 0.68 2.62 28.69
C ALA A 434 -0.40 3.43 27.95
N ILE A 435 -1.31 2.74 27.25
CA ILE A 435 -2.46 3.37 26.57
C ILE A 435 -3.35 4.07 27.60
N ARG A 436 -3.75 3.38 28.67
CA ARG A 436 -4.57 3.94 29.75
C ARG A 436 -3.91 5.14 30.40
N TYR A 437 -2.63 5.03 30.75
CA TYR A 437 -1.85 6.12 31.32
C TYR A 437 -1.85 7.36 30.40
N ALA A 438 -1.63 7.17 29.09
CA ALA A 438 -1.65 8.28 28.15
C ALA A 438 -3.03 8.96 28.10
N MET A 439 -4.12 8.18 28.20
CA MET A 439 -5.50 8.71 28.25
C MET A 439 -5.79 9.44 29.56
N ASP A 440 -5.28 8.95 30.69
CA ASP A 440 -5.48 9.54 32.03
C ASP A 440 -4.80 10.93 32.16
N ILE A 441 -3.63 11.11 31.53
CA ILE A 441 -2.90 12.37 31.57
C ILE A 441 -3.33 13.38 30.50
N ALA A 442 -4.15 12.93 29.54
CA ALA A 442 -4.57 13.77 28.42
C ALA A 442 -5.50 14.90 28.84
N GLN A 443 -5.31 16.03 28.23
CA GLN A 443 -6.05 17.28 28.50
C GLN A 443 -6.83 17.71 27.24
N LYS A 444 -7.51 18.84 27.35
CA LYS A 444 -8.26 19.42 26.24
C LYS A 444 -7.36 19.69 25.05
N ASP A 445 -7.84 19.29 23.86
CA ASP A 445 -7.19 19.47 22.57
C ASP A 445 -5.89 18.66 22.38
N ASP A 446 -5.53 17.76 23.34
CA ASP A 446 -4.41 16.86 23.19
C ASP A 446 -4.69 15.80 22.12
N ILE A 447 -3.63 15.33 21.47
CA ILE A 447 -3.68 14.17 20.58
C ILE A 447 -2.74 13.09 21.09
N ILE A 448 -3.27 11.89 21.30
CA ILE A 448 -2.53 10.70 21.66
C ILE A 448 -2.29 9.90 20.36
N VAL A 449 -1.02 9.60 20.06
CA VAL A 449 -0.64 8.73 18.93
C VAL A 449 -0.16 7.40 19.47
N LEU A 450 -0.90 6.33 19.20
CA LEU A 450 -0.52 4.95 19.49
C LEU A 450 0.23 4.42 18.27
N ALA A 451 1.57 4.45 18.31
CA ALA A 451 2.42 4.08 17.18
C ALA A 451 3.02 2.68 17.34
N GLY A 452 3.12 1.96 16.21
CA GLY A 452 3.80 0.67 16.09
C GLY A 452 2.91 -0.47 15.62
N LYS A 453 1.73 -0.66 16.23
CA LYS A 453 0.87 -1.81 15.97
C LYS A 453 -0.11 -1.61 14.81
N GLY A 454 -0.64 -0.41 14.66
CA GLY A 454 -1.56 -0.09 13.56
C GLY A 454 -2.76 -1.05 13.49
N HIS A 455 -2.81 -1.90 12.48
CA HIS A 455 -3.87 -2.87 12.27
C HIS A 455 -3.71 -4.19 13.05
N GLU A 456 -2.56 -4.41 13.70
CA GLU A 456 -2.32 -5.63 14.48
C GLU A 456 -3.27 -5.73 15.68
N THR A 457 -3.82 -6.92 15.91
CA THR A 457 -4.73 -7.24 17.02
C THR A 457 -4.09 -8.19 18.03
N TYR A 458 -2.74 -8.24 18.08
CA TYR A 458 -2.01 -9.14 18.94
C TYR A 458 -0.70 -8.52 19.44
N GLN A 459 -0.17 -9.08 20.51
CA GLN A 459 1.21 -8.93 20.97
C GLN A 459 1.90 -10.30 20.92
N GLU A 460 3.03 -10.39 20.24
CA GLU A 460 3.81 -11.62 20.10
C GLU A 460 4.86 -11.72 21.20
N ILE A 461 4.74 -12.76 22.05
CA ILE A 461 5.66 -13.05 23.17
C ILE A 461 6.08 -14.52 23.06
N ASN A 462 7.38 -14.80 22.95
CA ASN A 462 7.94 -16.16 22.82
C ASN A 462 7.24 -17.02 21.75
N GLY A 463 6.93 -16.43 20.58
CA GLY A 463 6.29 -17.11 19.46
C GLY A 463 4.77 -17.32 19.63
N VAL A 464 4.19 -16.85 20.74
CA VAL A 464 2.74 -16.91 20.98
C VAL A 464 2.12 -15.53 20.75
N LYS A 465 1.05 -15.47 19.97
CA LYS A 465 0.27 -14.26 19.73
C LYS A 465 -0.83 -14.15 20.77
N HIS A 466 -0.68 -13.19 21.68
CA HIS A 466 -1.69 -12.83 22.66
C HIS A 466 -2.58 -11.73 22.11
N HIS A 467 -3.88 -11.83 22.26
CA HIS A 467 -4.82 -10.81 21.81
C HIS A 467 -4.54 -9.45 22.46
N LEU A 468 -4.35 -8.42 21.63
CA LEU A 468 -4.22 -7.02 22.02
C LEU A 468 -4.63 -6.15 20.83
N ASP A 469 -5.84 -5.64 20.83
CA ASP A 469 -6.30 -4.61 19.92
C ASP A 469 -6.35 -3.27 20.66
N GLU A 470 -5.60 -2.28 20.16
CA GLU A 470 -5.51 -0.97 20.82
C GLU A 470 -6.86 -0.22 20.82
N ARG A 471 -7.72 -0.49 19.82
CA ARG A 471 -9.08 0.07 19.77
C ARG A 471 -9.93 -0.43 20.91
N GLU A 472 -9.87 -1.72 21.19
CA GLU A 472 -10.60 -2.35 22.30
C GLU A 472 -10.09 -1.82 23.65
N GLU A 473 -8.78 -1.62 23.79
CA GLU A 473 -8.19 -1.05 25.02
C GLU A 473 -8.66 0.39 25.26
N VAL A 474 -8.71 1.22 24.21
CA VAL A 474 -9.23 2.58 24.30
C VAL A 474 -10.70 2.57 24.71
N VAL A 475 -11.53 1.74 24.06
CA VAL A 475 -12.96 1.63 24.37
C VAL A 475 -13.18 1.10 25.81
N ALA A 476 -12.43 0.08 26.23
CA ALA A 476 -12.54 -0.48 27.56
C ALA A 476 -12.23 0.56 28.65
N HIS A 477 -11.16 1.36 28.46
CA HIS A 477 -10.80 2.42 29.40
C HIS A 477 -11.85 3.55 29.45
N LEU A 478 -12.43 3.93 28.31
CA LEU A 478 -13.53 4.90 28.25
C LEU A 478 -14.77 4.44 29.04
N VAL A 479 -15.06 3.14 29.05
CA VAL A 479 -16.16 2.58 29.85
C VAL A 479 -15.83 2.66 31.34
N GLU A 480 -14.58 2.40 31.75
CA GLU A 480 -14.13 2.50 33.15
C GLU A 480 -14.19 3.96 33.65
N LEU A 481 -13.82 4.96 32.83
CA LEU A 481 -13.89 6.38 33.18
C LEU A 481 -15.33 6.91 33.35
N ARG A 482 -16.34 6.21 32.84
CA ARG A 482 -17.76 6.61 32.97
C ARG A 482 -18.45 6.05 34.20
N ASN A 483 -17.87 5.02 34.82
CA ASN A 483 -18.38 4.35 36.03
C ASN A 483 -17.72 4.90 37.30
#